data_bd584a7dee717f533660d6121ac9e347
#
_entry.id   bd584a7dee717f533660d6121ac9e347
#
_cell.length_a   1.000
_cell.length_b   1.000
_cell.length_c   1.000
_cell.angle_alpha   90.00
_cell.angle_beta   90.00
_cell.angle_gamma   90.00
#
_symmetry.space_group_name_H-M   'P 1'
#
loop_
_entity.id
_entity.type
_entity.pdbx_description
1 polymer ?
#
loop_
_entity_poly.entity_id
_entity_poly.type
_entity_poly.pdbx_seq_one_letter_code
_entity_poly.pdbx_strand_id
1 'polypeptide(L)'
;MDNSSSTLSNLDVELLFLITKYLENGPCDLSARVLKKELVKKKVLPKRLDWEGDQHEQSFDELERKYPHILPNHLLDICTRIAPILDREIKPNVSGLSTLLGAGRQSLLRTPKDVEKLWLHILEYSARLNQRVLYPPVTCTNHNIVKVLNGRENAGPVPRSFSVSNQMYSRTQLLCCTLGHLSAVYCLLFDRTGRYVITGADDLLVKVWSAIDGRLLATLRGASAEISDIAINTENTLLAAGSIDRLIRVWCLQTATPVAILTAHTGMITGVNFCPGIVDGKRYLASTSSDGSVAIWCYSNQTPVIFNPKPIQFIERTRPGSAQMISGAFSSGGMFLAAGSADHYVRVYRLSGPAGPQRVLEVEAHTDRVDSIQWANFSLRFVSGSKDG
;
A
#
# COMPACT_ATOMS: atom_id res chain seq x y z
N MET A 1 39.35 -10.14 -14.96
CA MET A 1 39.15 -11.07 -13.84
C MET A 1 39.36 -10.29 -12.55
N ASP A 2 38.37 -9.53 -12.16
CA ASP A 2 38.50 -8.56 -11.06
C ASP A 2 38.10 -9.24 -9.76
N ASN A 3 39.11 -9.49 -8.92
CA ASN A 3 38.96 -9.92 -7.54
C ASN A 3 38.45 -8.73 -6.71
N SER A 4 37.15 -8.51 -6.65
CA SER A 4 36.55 -7.74 -5.58
C SER A 4 36.52 -8.60 -4.32
N SER A 5 37.58 -8.53 -3.52
CA SER A 5 37.59 -9.02 -2.15
C SER A 5 36.65 -8.13 -1.33
N SER A 6 35.36 -8.46 -1.32
CA SER A 6 34.43 -7.94 -0.32
C SER A 6 34.96 -8.40 1.05
N THR A 7 35.41 -7.47 1.88
CA THR A 7 35.77 -7.74 3.27
C THR A 7 34.55 -8.28 3.98
N LEU A 8 34.48 -9.60 4.16
CA LEU A 8 33.45 -10.29 4.94
C LEU A 8 33.45 -9.71 6.35
N SER A 9 32.28 -9.42 6.88
CA SER A 9 32.17 -9.00 8.28
C SER A 9 32.47 -10.17 9.21
N ASN A 10 32.89 -9.92 10.44
CA ASN A 10 33.12 -10.98 11.41
C ASN A 10 31.86 -11.85 11.64
N LEU A 11 30.67 -11.22 11.55
CA LEU A 11 29.41 -11.94 11.66
C LEU A 11 29.15 -12.87 10.49
N ASP A 12 29.57 -12.53 9.26
CA ASP A 12 29.42 -13.41 8.10
C ASP A 12 30.29 -14.67 8.25
N VAL A 13 31.49 -14.49 8.80
CA VAL A 13 32.44 -15.57 9.03
C VAL A 13 31.91 -16.55 10.09
N GLU A 14 31.40 -16.03 11.20
CA GLU A 14 30.77 -16.83 12.25
C GLU A 14 29.53 -17.56 11.75
N LEU A 15 28.71 -16.87 10.95
CA LEU A 15 27.52 -17.47 10.34
C LEU A 15 27.87 -18.65 9.42
N LEU A 16 28.92 -18.50 8.60
CA LEU A 16 29.39 -19.58 7.73
C LEU A 16 29.88 -20.81 8.52
N PHE A 17 30.52 -20.59 9.67
CA PHE A 17 30.91 -21.68 10.57
C PHE A 17 29.67 -22.40 11.14
N LEU A 18 28.67 -21.64 11.62
CA LEU A 18 27.43 -22.22 12.16
C LEU A 18 26.64 -22.98 11.12
N ILE A 19 26.56 -22.47 9.88
CA ILE A 19 25.91 -23.16 8.75
C ILE A 19 26.60 -24.45 8.44
N THR A 20 27.94 -24.48 8.39
CA THR A 20 28.72 -25.69 8.11
C THR A 20 28.45 -26.76 9.17
N LYS A 21 28.47 -26.36 10.44
CA LYS A 21 28.21 -27.28 11.57
C LYS A 21 26.77 -27.79 11.59
N TYR A 22 25.80 -27.00 11.20
CA TYR A 22 24.40 -27.41 11.05
C TYR A 22 24.23 -28.44 9.92
N LEU A 23 24.88 -28.21 8.78
CA LEU A 23 24.82 -29.11 7.63
C LEU A 23 25.52 -30.47 7.86
N GLU A 24 26.59 -30.50 8.66
CA GLU A 24 27.32 -31.77 8.99
C GLU A 24 26.41 -32.79 9.69
N ASN A 25 25.46 -32.34 10.51
CA ASN A 25 24.54 -33.21 11.23
C ASN A 25 23.14 -33.28 10.59
N GLY A 26 22.96 -32.63 9.43
CA GLY A 26 21.73 -32.62 8.65
C GLY A 26 21.77 -33.61 7.48
N PRO A 27 20.71 -33.60 6.65
CA PRO A 27 20.62 -34.48 5.47
C PRO A 27 21.59 -34.09 4.34
N CYS A 28 22.36 -33.00 4.48
CA CYS A 28 23.22 -32.40 3.44
C CYS A 28 24.71 -32.52 3.77
N ASP A 29 25.16 -33.67 4.32
CA ASP A 29 26.51 -33.93 4.73
C ASP A 29 27.57 -33.71 3.60
N LEU A 30 27.28 -34.12 2.38
CA LEU A 30 28.17 -33.85 1.24
C LEU A 30 28.40 -32.36 1.00
N SER A 31 27.38 -31.55 1.12
CA SER A 31 27.48 -30.09 0.97
C SER A 31 28.32 -29.46 2.10
N ALA A 32 28.17 -29.97 3.33
CA ALA A 32 29.01 -29.56 4.45
C ALA A 32 30.49 -29.79 4.21
N ARG A 33 30.85 -30.96 3.71
CA ARG A 33 32.25 -31.29 3.39
C ARG A 33 32.85 -30.43 2.29
N VAL A 34 32.05 -30.09 1.26
CA VAL A 34 32.48 -29.17 0.19
C VAL A 34 32.69 -27.80 0.74
N LEU A 35 31.71 -27.28 1.53
CA LEU A 35 31.78 -25.96 2.14
C LEU A 35 32.98 -25.83 3.09
N LYS A 36 33.23 -26.84 3.94
CA LYS A 36 34.40 -26.89 4.84
C LYS A 36 35.71 -26.75 4.08
N LYS A 37 35.87 -27.48 2.97
CA LYS A 37 37.06 -27.39 2.09
C LYS A 37 37.19 -26.00 1.46
N GLU A 38 36.08 -25.39 1.05
CA GLU A 38 36.06 -24.06 0.43
C GLU A 38 36.42 -22.96 1.44
N LEU A 39 35.90 -23.00 2.66
CA LEU A 39 36.21 -22.06 3.74
C LEU A 39 37.67 -22.08 4.12
N VAL A 40 38.26 -23.29 4.22
CA VAL A 40 39.69 -23.44 4.48
C VAL A 40 40.51 -22.92 3.30
N LYS A 41 40.14 -23.23 2.04
CA LYS A 41 40.85 -22.78 0.84
C LYS A 41 40.83 -21.26 0.69
N LYS A 42 39.70 -20.62 1.01
CA LYS A 42 39.53 -19.16 0.92
C LYS A 42 40.04 -18.43 2.16
N LYS A 43 40.49 -19.13 3.20
CA LYS A 43 40.97 -18.56 4.47
C LYS A 43 39.94 -17.61 5.12
N VAL A 44 38.68 -18.01 5.09
CA VAL A 44 37.53 -17.20 5.58
C VAL A 44 37.30 -17.44 7.08
N LEU A 45 37.88 -18.47 7.70
CA LEU A 45 37.62 -18.78 9.10
C LEU A 45 38.09 -17.67 10.07
N PRO A 46 37.48 -17.53 11.25
CA PRO A 46 37.88 -16.55 12.25
C PRO A 46 39.35 -16.77 12.65
N LYS A 47 40.13 -15.70 12.63
CA LYS A 47 41.55 -15.75 13.01
C LYS A 47 41.68 -15.68 14.53
N ARG A 48 42.70 -16.38 15.07
CA ARG A 48 43.08 -16.27 16.46
C ARG A 48 44.01 -15.07 16.63
N LEU A 49 43.72 -14.22 17.60
CA LEU A 49 44.64 -13.21 18.10
C LEU A 49 45.49 -13.81 19.19
N ASP A 50 46.79 -13.67 19.08
CA ASP A 50 47.73 -14.00 20.15
C ASP A 50 47.84 -12.83 21.14
N TRP A 51 48.48 -13.04 22.28
CA TRP A 51 48.68 -12.03 23.30
C TRP A 51 49.55 -10.84 22.82
N GLU A 52 50.37 -11.05 21.79
CA GLU A 52 51.17 -10.03 21.12
C GLU A 52 50.38 -9.24 20.07
N GLY A 53 49.15 -9.67 19.74
CA GLY A 53 48.26 -9.03 18.75
C GLY A 53 48.36 -9.61 17.34
N ASP A 54 49.19 -10.67 17.14
CA ASP A 54 49.34 -11.32 15.85
C ASP A 54 48.16 -12.23 15.51
N GLN A 55 47.79 -12.21 14.23
CA GLN A 55 46.66 -12.98 13.73
C GLN A 55 47.11 -14.33 13.16
N HIS A 56 46.73 -15.43 13.80
CA HIS A 56 46.97 -16.79 13.35
C HIS A 56 45.74 -17.40 12.69
N GLU A 57 45.98 -18.16 11.59
CA GLU A 57 44.93 -18.95 10.94
C GLU A 57 44.53 -20.13 11.84
N GLN A 58 43.23 -20.37 11.96
CA GLN A 58 42.69 -21.50 12.71
C GLN A 58 42.06 -22.52 11.77
N SER A 59 42.21 -23.81 12.12
CA SER A 59 41.48 -24.89 11.44
C SER A 59 40.06 -25.02 11.97
N PHE A 60 39.17 -25.61 11.17
CA PHE A 60 37.77 -25.84 11.57
C PHE A 60 37.69 -26.67 12.86
N ASP A 61 38.53 -27.70 12.98
CA ASP A 61 38.56 -28.62 14.13
C ASP A 61 39.10 -27.94 15.40
N GLU A 62 39.96 -26.94 15.28
CA GLU A 62 40.41 -26.10 16.42
C GLU A 62 39.30 -25.17 16.90
N LEU A 63 38.53 -24.58 15.98
CA LEU A 63 37.36 -23.79 16.32
C LEU A 63 36.30 -24.61 17.05
N GLU A 64 36.08 -25.84 16.60
CA GLU A 64 35.12 -26.75 17.23
C GLU A 64 35.56 -27.13 18.67
N ARG A 65 36.85 -27.36 18.91
CA ARG A 65 37.37 -27.61 20.26
C ARG A 65 37.31 -26.39 21.15
N LYS A 66 37.48 -25.19 20.56
CA LYS A 66 37.43 -23.93 21.32
C LYS A 66 36.02 -23.59 21.77
N TYR A 67 35.01 -23.96 20.99
CA TYR A 67 33.61 -23.67 21.28
C TYR A 67 32.74 -24.93 21.46
N PRO A 68 33.00 -25.75 22.49
CA PRO A 68 32.29 -27.02 22.70
C PRO A 68 30.81 -26.82 23.06
N HIS A 69 30.42 -25.62 23.48
CA HIS A 69 29.03 -25.26 23.80
C HIS A 69 28.15 -25.04 22.58
N ILE A 70 28.75 -24.91 21.40
CA ILE A 70 27.99 -24.73 20.15
C ILE A 70 27.58 -26.12 19.65
N LEU A 71 26.33 -26.48 19.92
CA LEU A 71 25.71 -27.70 19.44
C LEU A 71 25.44 -27.63 17.93
N PRO A 72 25.31 -28.79 17.24
CA PRO A 72 24.97 -28.79 15.82
C PRO A 72 23.67 -28.02 15.46
N ASN A 73 22.70 -28.05 16.36
CA ASN A 73 21.41 -27.34 16.19
C ASN A 73 21.43 -25.91 16.70
N HIS A 74 22.58 -25.38 17.11
CA HIS A 74 22.67 -24.05 17.71
C HIS A 74 22.12 -22.94 16.79
N LEU A 75 22.36 -23.03 15.49
CA LEU A 75 21.80 -22.09 14.52
C LEU A 75 20.26 -22.15 14.49
N LEU A 76 19.69 -23.34 14.57
CA LEU A 76 18.23 -23.53 14.63
C LEU A 76 17.66 -22.95 15.93
N ASP A 77 18.35 -23.14 17.05
CA ASP A 77 17.95 -22.57 18.35
C ASP A 77 17.97 -21.04 18.34
N ILE A 78 18.99 -20.44 17.72
CA ILE A 78 19.04 -18.98 17.53
C ILE A 78 17.86 -18.51 16.69
N CYS A 79 17.62 -19.15 15.55
CA CYS A 79 16.51 -18.80 14.66
C CYS A 79 15.14 -18.94 15.38
N THR A 80 14.94 -20.01 16.14
CA THR A 80 13.69 -20.22 16.90
C THR A 80 13.48 -19.20 18.03
N ARG A 81 14.56 -18.71 18.65
CA ARG A 81 14.48 -17.63 19.66
C ARG A 81 14.25 -16.25 19.04
N ILE A 82 14.80 -15.99 17.85
CA ILE A 82 14.65 -14.72 17.15
C ILE A 82 13.27 -14.62 16.49
N ALA A 83 12.71 -15.73 15.99
CA ALA A 83 11.41 -15.75 15.32
C ALA A 83 10.29 -15.06 16.12
N PRO A 84 10.06 -15.35 17.42
CA PRO A 84 9.03 -14.67 18.21
C PRO A 84 9.35 -13.19 18.50
N ILE A 85 10.60 -12.77 18.44
CA ILE A 85 10.98 -11.35 18.57
C ILE A 85 10.61 -10.62 17.30
N LEU A 86 10.94 -11.18 16.15
CA LEU A 86 10.53 -10.67 14.83
C LEU A 86 9.02 -10.66 14.67
N ASP A 87 8.32 -11.67 15.19
CA ASP A 87 6.84 -11.73 15.18
C ASP A 87 6.20 -10.69 16.11
N ARG A 88 6.90 -10.18 17.11
CA ARG A 88 6.44 -9.06 17.94
C ARG A 88 6.60 -7.71 17.21
N GLU A 89 7.68 -7.55 16.48
CA GLU A 89 7.93 -6.34 15.68
C GLU A 89 7.04 -6.33 14.44
N ILE A 90 6.85 -7.48 13.83
CA ILE A 90 6.09 -7.67 12.59
C ILE A 90 5.10 -8.81 12.82
N LYS A 91 3.86 -8.47 13.18
CA LYS A 91 2.83 -9.47 13.47
C LYS A 91 2.54 -10.36 12.24
N PRO A 92 2.51 -11.70 12.41
CA PRO A 92 2.17 -12.60 11.31
C PRO A 92 0.73 -12.39 10.85
N ASN A 93 0.47 -12.48 9.54
CA ASN A 93 -0.87 -12.38 8.96
C ASN A 93 -1.84 -13.47 9.46
N VAL A 94 -1.31 -14.58 9.92
CA VAL A 94 -2.07 -15.69 10.51
C VAL A 94 -1.54 -15.93 11.91
N SER A 95 -2.35 -15.64 12.90
CA SER A 95 -2.01 -15.89 14.31
C SER A 95 -1.80 -17.40 14.56
N GLY A 96 -0.70 -17.76 15.20
CA GLY A 96 -0.43 -19.14 15.62
C GLY A 96 0.42 -19.97 14.66
N LEU A 97 0.83 -19.44 13.52
CA LEU A 97 1.79 -20.09 12.61
C LEU A 97 3.15 -19.39 12.73
N SER A 98 4.06 -19.98 13.49
CA SER A 98 5.48 -19.60 13.48
C SER A 98 6.22 -20.37 12.39
N THR A 99 6.59 -19.72 11.30
CA THR A 99 7.42 -20.32 10.27
C THR A 99 8.65 -19.45 10.03
N LEU A 100 9.84 -20.06 10.00
CA LEU A 100 11.08 -19.34 9.67
C LEU A 100 11.03 -18.72 8.26
N LEU A 101 10.31 -19.36 7.33
CA LEU A 101 10.11 -18.85 5.97
C LEU A 101 9.14 -17.66 5.91
N GLY A 102 8.32 -17.49 6.94
CA GLY A 102 7.38 -16.38 7.08
C GLY A 102 7.95 -15.19 7.86
N ALA A 103 9.00 -15.40 8.64
CA ALA A 103 9.61 -14.36 9.46
C ALA A 103 10.16 -13.23 8.57
N GLY A 104 9.76 -11.99 8.86
CA GLY A 104 10.19 -10.82 8.12
C GLY A 104 9.53 -10.59 6.74
N ARG A 105 8.64 -11.48 6.28
CA ARG A 105 8.01 -11.38 4.95
C ARG A 105 6.85 -10.40 4.87
N GLN A 106 6.44 -9.85 6.00
CA GLN A 106 5.13 -9.20 6.12
C GLN A 106 5.19 -7.69 6.28
N SER A 107 6.37 -7.08 6.33
CA SER A 107 6.42 -5.63 6.30
C SER A 107 6.30 -5.14 4.86
N LEU A 108 5.22 -4.43 4.57
CA LEU A 108 5.07 -3.61 3.37
C LEU A 108 6.12 -2.50 3.32
N LEU A 109 6.63 -2.12 4.47
CA LEU A 109 7.72 -1.19 4.60
C LEU A 109 9.00 -1.97 4.87
N ARG A 110 9.90 -1.84 3.95
CA ARG A 110 11.31 -2.17 4.18
C ARG A 110 11.83 -1.38 5.37
N THR A 111 12.90 -1.86 5.98
CA THR A 111 13.57 -1.14 7.07
C THR A 111 13.82 0.33 6.69
N PRO A 112 13.98 1.26 7.65
CA PRO A 112 14.29 2.66 7.36
C PRO A 112 15.47 2.82 6.39
N LYS A 113 16.48 1.95 6.47
CA LYS A 113 17.63 1.92 5.53
C LYS A 113 17.23 1.55 4.09
N ASP A 114 16.26 0.65 3.92
CA ASP A 114 15.76 0.28 2.59
C ASP A 114 14.85 1.38 2.03
N VAL A 115 14.16 2.10 2.89
CA VAL A 115 13.38 3.29 2.51
C VAL A 115 14.31 4.40 2.05
N GLU A 116 15.43 4.66 2.74
CA GLU A 116 16.43 5.64 2.30
C GLU A 116 17.07 5.26 0.95
N LYS A 117 17.45 3.99 0.77
CA LYS A 117 17.97 3.51 -0.53
C LYS A 117 16.93 3.64 -1.63
N LEU A 118 15.66 3.35 -1.34
CA LEU A 118 14.58 3.52 -2.30
C LEU A 118 14.36 5.01 -2.64
N TRP A 119 14.45 5.89 -1.63
CA TRP A 119 14.42 7.34 -1.82
C TRP A 119 15.56 7.83 -2.72
N LEU A 120 16.78 7.37 -2.49
CA LEU A 120 17.94 7.70 -3.34
C LEU A 120 17.71 7.21 -4.77
N HIS A 121 17.22 5.99 -4.97
CA HIS A 121 16.89 5.47 -6.30
C HIS A 121 15.77 6.26 -6.98
N ILE A 122 14.75 6.68 -6.24
CA ILE A 122 13.65 7.50 -6.78
C ILE A 122 14.15 8.90 -7.12
N LEU A 123 15.00 9.50 -6.28
CA LEU A 123 15.62 10.78 -6.56
C LEU A 123 16.55 10.68 -7.78
N GLU A 124 17.35 9.62 -7.89
CA GLU A 124 18.17 9.37 -9.07
C GLU A 124 17.33 9.15 -10.32
N TYR A 125 16.24 8.37 -10.22
CA TYR A 125 15.33 8.12 -11.33
C TYR A 125 14.59 9.40 -11.74
N SER A 126 14.11 10.18 -10.78
CA SER A 126 13.48 11.48 -11.05
C SER A 126 14.49 12.50 -11.61
N ALA A 127 15.73 12.49 -11.12
CA ALA A 127 16.81 13.31 -11.67
C ALA A 127 17.17 12.88 -13.11
N ARG A 128 17.20 11.57 -13.39
CA ARG A 128 17.41 11.05 -14.76
C ARG A 128 16.22 11.35 -15.68
N LEU A 129 15.00 11.30 -15.17
CA LEU A 129 13.81 11.74 -15.90
C LEU A 129 13.85 13.25 -16.18
N ASN A 130 14.21 14.05 -15.19
CA ASN A 130 14.36 15.50 -15.36
C ASN A 130 15.52 15.89 -16.30
N GLN A 131 16.58 15.08 -16.36
CA GLN A 131 17.66 15.28 -17.32
C GLN A 131 17.30 14.84 -18.75
N ARG A 132 16.41 13.85 -18.91
CA ARG A 132 15.96 13.38 -20.24
C ARG A 132 14.73 14.12 -20.76
N VAL A 133 13.90 14.63 -19.90
CA VAL A 133 12.85 15.59 -20.24
C VAL A 133 13.46 16.99 -20.14
N LEU A 134 14.32 17.34 -21.05
CA LEU A 134 14.39 18.72 -21.53
C LEU A 134 12.96 19.03 -21.97
N TYR A 135 12.17 19.61 -21.05
CA TYR A 135 10.93 20.23 -21.43
C TYR A 135 11.31 21.20 -22.56
N PRO A 136 10.83 21.01 -23.78
CA PRO A 136 10.95 22.08 -24.74
C PRO A 136 10.40 23.29 -24.00
N PRO A 137 11.09 24.46 -24.04
CA PRO A 137 10.56 25.62 -23.40
C PRO A 137 9.10 25.69 -23.82
N VAL A 138 8.21 25.68 -22.84
CA VAL A 138 6.78 25.79 -23.12
C VAL A 138 6.70 27.10 -23.90
N THR A 139 6.69 26.97 -25.22
CA THR A 139 6.38 28.09 -26.09
C THR A 139 4.95 28.40 -25.67
N CYS A 140 4.84 29.39 -24.81
CA CYS A 140 3.57 29.90 -24.30
C CYS A 140 2.77 30.33 -25.52
N THR A 141 2.05 29.39 -26.10
CA THR A 141 1.05 29.71 -27.10
C THR A 141 0.04 30.57 -26.35
N ASN A 142 0.21 31.89 -26.46
CA ASN A 142 -0.73 32.94 -26.11
C ASN A 142 -1.63 32.63 -24.92
N HIS A 143 -1.03 32.50 -23.72
CA HIS A 143 -1.83 32.58 -22.50
C HIS A 143 -2.31 34.01 -22.37
N ASN A 144 -3.57 34.22 -22.72
CA ASN A 144 -4.23 35.47 -22.48
C ASN A 144 -4.14 35.76 -20.97
N ILE A 145 -3.41 36.84 -20.61
CA ILE A 145 -3.16 37.27 -19.22
C ILE A 145 -4.46 37.32 -18.42
N VAL A 146 -5.55 37.71 -19.08
CA VAL A 146 -6.89 37.78 -18.47
C VAL A 146 -7.37 36.39 -18.00
N LYS A 147 -7.12 35.33 -18.76
CA LYS A 147 -7.48 33.94 -18.34
C LYS A 147 -6.61 33.47 -17.17
N VAL A 148 -5.34 33.87 -17.13
CA VAL A 148 -4.43 33.53 -16.02
C VAL A 148 -4.83 34.30 -14.75
N LEU A 149 -5.20 35.57 -14.86
CA LEU A 149 -5.64 36.37 -13.73
C LEU A 149 -6.98 35.88 -13.20
N ASN A 150 -7.99 35.67 -14.05
CA ASN A 150 -9.25 35.08 -13.65
C ASN A 150 -9.13 33.71 -13.04
N GLY A 151 -8.18 32.89 -13.52
CA GLY A 151 -7.86 31.59 -12.91
C GLY A 151 -7.26 31.75 -11.50
N ARG A 152 -6.43 32.78 -11.26
CA ARG A 152 -5.85 33.07 -9.95
C ARG A 152 -6.86 33.63 -8.96
N GLU A 153 -7.74 34.52 -9.43
CA GLU A 153 -8.79 35.10 -8.58
C GLU A 153 -9.82 34.05 -8.12
N ASN A 154 -10.15 33.09 -8.98
CA ASN A 154 -11.15 32.05 -8.67
C ASN A 154 -10.58 30.80 -7.96
N ALA A 155 -9.28 30.57 -8.05
CA ALA A 155 -8.69 29.31 -7.60
C ALA A 155 -7.60 29.46 -6.50
N GLY A 156 -7.28 30.68 -6.07
CA GLY A 156 -6.17 30.93 -5.15
C GLY A 156 -4.79 30.61 -5.78
N PRO A 157 -3.71 30.50 -5.00
CA PRO A 157 -2.40 30.18 -5.52
C PRO A 157 -2.38 28.73 -6.01
N VAL A 158 -2.73 28.53 -7.27
CA VAL A 158 -2.71 27.22 -7.94
C VAL A 158 -1.24 26.82 -8.13
N PRO A 159 -0.79 25.67 -7.61
CA PRO A 159 0.45 25.10 -8.07
C PRO A 159 0.33 24.93 -9.59
N ARG A 160 1.35 25.38 -10.33
CA ARG A 160 1.37 25.33 -11.79
C ARG A 160 0.93 23.93 -12.25
N SER A 161 -0.30 23.79 -12.72
CA SER A 161 -0.74 22.58 -13.37
C SER A 161 0.07 22.49 -14.67
N PHE A 162 1.02 21.59 -14.70
CA PHE A 162 1.69 21.25 -15.94
C PHE A 162 0.62 20.65 -16.86
N SER A 163 0.19 21.40 -17.85
CA SER A 163 -0.61 20.84 -18.92
C SER A 163 0.25 19.84 -19.66
N VAL A 164 -0.01 18.57 -19.43
CA VAL A 164 0.67 17.50 -20.15
C VAL A 164 0.30 17.65 -21.63
N SER A 165 1.29 17.85 -22.48
CA SER A 165 1.04 18.01 -23.91
C SER A 165 0.45 16.72 -24.51
N ASN A 166 -0.45 16.85 -25.49
CA ASN A 166 -1.01 15.69 -26.20
C ASN A 166 0.07 14.77 -26.80
N GLN A 167 1.25 15.31 -27.10
CA GLN A 167 2.41 14.52 -27.56
C GLN A 167 2.94 13.55 -26.51
N MET A 168 2.76 13.81 -25.21
CA MET A 168 3.14 12.83 -24.18
C MET A 168 2.22 11.62 -24.21
N TYR A 169 0.92 11.82 -24.39
CA TYR A 169 -0.02 10.70 -24.48
C TYR A 169 0.22 9.82 -25.72
N SER A 170 0.58 10.42 -26.86
CA SER A 170 0.91 9.67 -28.07
C SER A 170 2.22 8.85 -27.99
N ARG A 171 3.08 9.16 -27.00
CA ARG A 171 4.33 8.46 -26.73
C ARG A 171 4.23 7.46 -25.58
N THR A 172 3.04 7.28 -24.99
CA THR A 172 2.82 6.32 -23.93
C THR A 172 3.03 4.90 -24.45
N GLN A 173 3.86 4.12 -23.78
CA GLN A 173 4.17 2.75 -24.12
C GLN A 173 3.92 1.83 -22.93
N LEU A 174 3.50 0.59 -23.21
CA LEU A 174 3.38 -0.43 -22.19
C LEU A 174 4.77 -0.83 -21.69
N LEU A 175 5.08 -0.58 -20.42
CA LEU A 175 6.37 -0.92 -19.80
C LEU A 175 6.38 -2.33 -19.24
N CYS A 176 5.32 -2.72 -18.56
CA CYS A 176 5.23 -4.00 -17.88
C CYS A 176 3.79 -4.50 -17.86
N CYS A 177 3.65 -5.81 -18.01
CA CYS A 177 2.39 -6.52 -17.83
C CYS A 177 2.62 -7.63 -16.81
N THR A 178 1.81 -7.66 -15.75
CA THR A 178 1.95 -8.64 -14.66
C THR A 178 0.66 -9.45 -14.54
N LEU A 179 0.78 -10.77 -14.60
CA LEU A 179 -0.31 -11.67 -14.25
C LEU A 179 -0.44 -11.71 -12.72
N GLY A 180 -1.31 -10.88 -12.19
CA GLY A 180 -1.37 -10.60 -10.76
C GLY A 180 -2.41 -11.38 -9.98
N HIS A 181 -3.55 -11.64 -10.58
CA HIS A 181 -4.70 -12.26 -9.96
C HIS A 181 -5.15 -13.50 -10.74
N LEU A 182 -5.85 -14.39 -10.05
CA LEU A 182 -6.42 -15.60 -10.67
C LEU A 182 -7.74 -15.32 -11.39
N SER A 183 -8.39 -14.21 -11.06
CA SER A 183 -9.68 -13.79 -11.59
C SER A 183 -9.66 -12.33 -12.02
N ALA A 184 -10.79 -11.80 -12.47
CA ALA A 184 -10.94 -10.43 -12.93
C ALA A 184 -10.57 -9.41 -11.84
N VAL A 185 -9.86 -8.35 -12.24
CA VAL A 185 -9.52 -7.21 -11.37
C VAL A 185 -10.59 -6.14 -11.56
N TYR A 186 -11.31 -5.79 -10.49
CA TYR A 186 -12.38 -4.79 -10.54
C TYR A 186 -11.90 -3.40 -10.19
N CYS A 187 -10.96 -3.28 -9.28
CA CYS A 187 -10.50 -2.00 -8.80
C CYS A 187 -8.97 -1.93 -8.74
N LEU A 188 -8.46 -0.76 -9.08
CA LEU A 188 -7.04 -0.45 -9.06
C LEU A 188 -6.85 0.98 -8.53
N LEU A 189 -5.89 1.14 -7.65
CA LEU A 189 -5.57 2.42 -7.06
C LEU A 189 -4.06 2.58 -6.92
N PHE A 190 -3.55 3.77 -7.24
CA PHE A 190 -2.21 4.18 -6.83
C PHE A 190 -2.24 4.77 -5.43
N ASP A 191 -1.18 4.52 -4.68
CA ASP A 191 -0.97 5.25 -3.44
C ASP A 191 -0.65 6.73 -3.75
N ARG A 192 -0.75 7.59 -2.74
CA ARG A 192 -0.50 9.03 -2.93
C ARG A 192 0.94 9.37 -3.28
N THR A 193 1.87 8.50 -2.96
CA THR A 193 3.29 8.69 -3.31
C THR A 193 3.64 8.15 -4.70
N GLY A 194 2.70 7.43 -5.36
CA GLY A 194 2.92 6.78 -6.65
C GLY A 194 3.89 5.59 -6.58
N ARG A 195 4.17 5.06 -5.38
CA ARG A 195 5.10 3.93 -5.19
C ARG A 195 4.42 2.58 -5.20
N TYR A 196 3.17 2.55 -4.77
CA TYR A 196 2.39 1.32 -4.66
C TYR A 196 1.21 1.37 -5.60
N VAL A 197 0.95 0.24 -6.21
CA VAL A 197 -0.29 -0.05 -6.92
C VAL A 197 -1.05 -1.06 -6.08
N ILE A 198 -2.32 -0.80 -5.83
CA ILE A 198 -3.17 -1.70 -5.06
C ILE A 198 -4.29 -2.15 -5.96
N THR A 199 -4.54 -3.45 -5.95
CA THR A 199 -5.54 -4.08 -6.80
C THR A 199 -6.49 -4.93 -5.97
N GLY A 200 -7.77 -4.84 -6.25
CA GLY A 200 -8.80 -5.71 -5.69
C GLY A 200 -9.47 -6.52 -6.80
N ALA A 201 -9.68 -7.79 -6.55
CA ALA A 201 -10.15 -8.72 -7.53
C ALA A 201 -11.23 -9.68 -6.99
N ASP A 202 -11.77 -10.44 -7.92
CA ASP A 202 -12.76 -11.49 -7.70
C ASP A 202 -12.21 -12.71 -6.94
N ASP A 203 -10.86 -12.85 -6.90
CA ASP A 203 -10.18 -13.89 -6.12
C ASP A 203 -10.17 -13.63 -4.60
N LEU A 204 -11.00 -12.69 -4.11
CA LEU A 204 -11.17 -12.30 -2.70
C LEU A 204 -9.92 -11.66 -2.09
N LEU A 205 -8.96 -11.29 -2.90
CA LEU A 205 -7.68 -10.78 -2.46
C LEU A 205 -7.50 -9.31 -2.81
N VAL A 206 -6.90 -8.59 -1.89
CA VAL A 206 -6.32 -7.29 -2.18
C VAL A 206 -4.81 -7.45 -2.22
N LYS A 207 -4.19 -7.04 -3.32
CA LYS A 207 -2.74 -7.16 -3.51
C LYS A 207 -2.11 -5.79 -3.64
N VAL A 208 -0.93 -5.65 -3.05
CA VAL A 208 -0.13 -4.44 -3.07
C VAL A 208 1.14 -4.71 -3.85
N TRP A 209 1.41 -3.90 -4.84
CA TRP A 209 2.51 -4.04 -5.79
C TRP A 209 3.43 -2.84 -5.72
N SER A 210 4.70 -3.04 -6.00
CA SER A 210 5.62 -1.94 -6.27
C SER A 210 5.32 -1.35 -7.66
N ALA A 211 5.05 -0.05 -7.72
CA ALA A 211 4.83 0.66 -8.99
C ALA A 211 6.12 0.75 -9.84
N ILE A 212 7.29 0.62 -9.21
CA ILE A 212 8.59 0.74 -9.87
C ILE A 212 8.98 -0.57 -10.56
N ASP A 213 8.90 -1.67 -9.80
CA ASP A 213 9.40 -2.99 -10.22
C ASP A 213 8.30 -3.94 -10.67
N GLY A 214 7.02 -3.60 -10.45
CA GLY A 214 5.87 -4.48 -10.68
C GLY A 214 5.84 -5.72 -9.77
N ARG A 215 6.62 -5.75 -8.68
CA ARG A 215 6.70 -6.89 -7.76
C ARG A 215 5.57 -6.87 -6.75
N LEU A 216 5.05 -8.05 -6.43
CA LEU A 216 4.10 -8.22 -5.34
C LEU A 216 4.79 -7.99 -4.00
N LEU A 217 4.27 -7.06 -3.21
CA LEU A 217 4.78 -6.71 -1.89
C LEU A 217 3.97 -7.37 -0.78
N ALA A 218 2.64 -7.35 -0.88
CA ALA A 218 1.76 -7.97 0.10
C ALA A 218 0.47 -8.48 -0.53
N THR A 219 -0.13 -9.46 0.15
CA THR A 219 -1.46 -9.98 -0.15
C THR A 219 -2.31 -9.89 1.11
N LEU A 220 -3.36 -9.09 1.07
CA LEU A 220 -4.30 -8.92 2.16
C LEU A 220 -5.48 -9.87 1.94
N ARG A 221 -5.78 -10.63 2.98
CA ARG A 221 -6.82 -11.66 2.97
C ARG A 221 -7.88 -11.36 4.00
N GLY A 222 -9.03 -11.99 3.87
CA GLY A 222 -10.10 -11.91 4.86
C GLY A 222 -11.47 -11.57 4.28
N ALA A 223 -11.57 -11.17 3.01
CA ALA A 223 -12.85 -11.04 2.35
C ALA A 223 -13.47 -12.42 2.09
N SER A 224 -14.78 -12.51 2.23
CA SER A 224 -15.57 -13.72 1.98
C SER A 224 -16.24 -13.70 0.61
N ALA A 225 -16.22 -12.56 -0.06
CA ALA A 225 -16.72 -12.35 -1.41
C ALA A 225 -15.84 -11.35 -2.15
N GLU A 226 -16.12 -11.12 -3.41
CA GLU A 226 -15.38 -10.28 -4.35
C GLU A 226 -15.15 -8.86 -3.82
N ILE A 227 -14.01 -8.28 -4.15
CA ILE A 227 -13.67 -6.91 -3.78
C ILE A 227 -14.25 -5.97 -4.84
N SER A 228 -15.18 -5.12 -4.43
CA SER A 228 -15.86 -4.17 -5.33
C SER A 228 -15.07 -2.88 -5.51
N ASP A 229 -14.52 -2.34 -4.42
CA ASP A 229 -13.81 -1.06 -4.44
C ASP A 229 -12.75 -0.98 -3.34
N ILE A 230 -11.74 -0.15 -3.56
CA ILE A 230 -10.64 0.10 -2.62
C ILE A 230 -10.36 1.59 -2.49
N ALA A 231 -9.96 2.01 -1.30
CA ALA A 231 -9.57 3.39 -1.03
C ALA A 231 -8.37 3.47 -0.10
N ILE A 232 -7.57 4.53 -0.24
CA ILE A 232 -6.45 4.87 0.65
C ILE A 232 -6.71 6.23 1.30
N ASN A 233 -6.32 6.36 2.56
CA ASN A 233 -6.41 7.64 3.25
C ASN A 233 -5.33 8.64 2.77
N THR A 234 -5.52 9.92 3.11
CA THR A 234 -4.62 11.00 2.70
C THR A 234 -3.20 10.87 3.22
N GLU A 235 -3.02 10.19 4.33
CA GLU A 235 -1.73 10.00 5.01
C GLU A 235 -1.01 8.73 4.54
N ASN A 236 -1.63 7.97 3.63
CA ASN A 236 -1.06 6.73 3.12
C ASN A 236 -0.81 5.67 4.20
N THR A 237 -1.62 5.69 5.27
CA THR A 237 -1.48 4.78 6.42
C THR A 237 -2.55 3.70 6.46
N LEU A 238 -3.74 3.98 5.92
CA LEU A 238 -4.89 3.08 5.96
C LEU A 238 -5.37 2.75 4.56
N LEU A 239 -5.70 1.49 4.36
CA LEU A 239 -6.33 0.94 3.18
C LEU A 239 -7.69 0.36 3.56
N ALA A 240 -8.76 0.79 2.91
CA ALA A 240 -10.09 0.23 3.06
C ALA A 240 -10.48 -0.51 1.78
N ALA A 241 -11.11 -1.66 1.92
CA ALA A 241 -11.72 -2.39 0.82
C ALA A 241 -13.16 -2.75 1.14
N GLY A 242 -14.04 -2.42 0.20
CA GLY A 242 -15.43 -2.85 0.17
C GLY A 242 -15.58 -4.17 -0.56
N SER A 243 -16.46 -5.01 -0.08
CA SER A 243 -16.72 -6.31 -0.66
C SER A 243 -18.22 -6.55 -0.85
N ILE A 244 -18.55 -7.48 -1.73
CA ILE A 244 -19.92 -7.96 -1.95
C ILE A 244 -20.49 -8.65 -0.70
N ASP A 245 -19.62 -9.12 0.23
CA ASP A 245 -20.04 -9.64 1.54
C ASP A 245 -20.63 -8.59 2.50
N ARG A 246 -20.82 -7.35 2.03
CA ARG A 246 -21.42 -6.22 2.76
C ARG A 246 -20.53 -5.64 3.86
N LEU A 247 -19.28 -6.06 3.94
CA LEU A 247 -18.32 -5.63 4.93
C LEU A 247 -17.25 -4.73 4.31
N ILE A 248 -16.84 -3.73 5.08
CA ILE A 248 -15.67 -2.94 4.74
C ILE A 248 -14.56 -3.35 5.68
N ARG A 249 -13.44 -3.75 5.12
CA ARG A 249 -12.24 -4.11 5.87
C ARG A 249 -11.21 -3.03 5.74
N VAL A 250 -10.59 -2.71 6.86
CA VAL A 250 -9.55 -1.68 6.91
C VAL A 250 -8.27 -2.31 7.40
N TRP A 251 -7.18 -2.07 6.68
CA TRP A 251 -5.84 -2.52 7.03
C TRP A 251 -4.90 -1.33 7.21
N CYS A 252 -3.92 -1.51 8.06
CA CYS A 252 -2.76 -0.62 8.09
C CYS A 252 -1.88 -0.92 6.87
N LEU A 253 -1.64 0.08 6.02
CA LEU A 253 -0.84 -0.08 4.82
C LEU A 253 0.63 -0.37 5.15
N GLN A 254 1.11 0.14 6.29
CA GLN A 254 2.49 -0.03 6.72
C GLN A 254 2.80 -1.44 7.20
N THR A 255 1.89 -2.03 7.97
CA THR A 255 2.10 -3.34 8.61
C THR A 255 1.34 -4.47 7.93
N ALA A 256 0.47 -4.16 6.96
CA ALA A 256 -0.46 -5.10 6.32
C ALA A 256 -1.39 -5.84 7.32
N THR A 257 -1.54 -5.29 8.53
CA THR A 257 -2.39 -5.88 9.57
C THR A 257 -3.82 -5.36 9.47
N PRO A 258 -4.84 -6.18 9.77
CA PRO A 258 -6.21 -5.70 9.84
C PRO A 258 -6.37 -4.75 11.03
N VAL A 259 -7.06 -3.64 10.81
CA VAL A 259 -7.33 -2.61 11.82
C VAL A 259 -8.78 -2.66 12.27
N ALA A 260 -9.72 -2.75 11.33
CA ALA A 260 -11.14 -2.74 11.63
C ALA A 260 -11.95 -3.49 10.57
N ILE A 261 -13.12 -3.98 10.99
CA ILE A 261 -14.18 -4.48 10.12
C ILE A 261 -15.42 -3.65 10.42
N LEU A 262 -15.94 -2.98 9.40
CA LEU A 262 -17.06 -2.06 9.53
C LEU A 262 -18.32 -2.73 8.94
N THR A 263 -19.37 -2.76 9.75
CA THR A 263 -20.64 -3.44 9.43
C THR A 263 -21.78 -2.46 9.58
N ALA A 264 -22.45 -2.11 8.49
CA ALA A 264 -23.64 -1.26 8.53
C ALA A 264 -24.58 -1.53 7.36
N HIS A 265 -24.04 -1.93 6.23
CA HIS A 265 -24.81 -2.15 5.01
C HIS A 265 -25.51 -3.51 5.00
N THR A 266 -26.70 -3.54 4.41
CA THR A 266 -27.48 -4.76 4.17
C THR A 266 -27.31 -5.29 2.76
N GLY A 267 -26.82 -4.47 1.83
CA GLY A 267 -26.49 -4.81 0.46
C GLY A 267 -24.98 -4.81 0.20
N MET A 268 -24.59 -5.17 -1.02
CA MET A 268 -23.19 -5.15 -1.45
C MET A 268 -22.61 -3.72 -1.41
N ILE A 269 -21.35 -3.59 -1.06
CA ILE A 269 -20.64 -2.33 -1.12
C ILE A 269 -20.34 -2.02 -2.59
N THR A 270 -20.67 -0.82 -3.03
CA THR A 270 -20.43 -0.36 -4.41
C THR A 270 -19.25 0.61 -4.51
N GLY A 271 -19.01 1.38 -3.45
CA GLY A 271 -17.89 2.32 -3.41
C GLY A 271 -17.43 2.60 -1.99
N VAL A 272 -16.14 2.88 -1.85
CA VAL A 272 -15.49 3.25 -0.59
C VAL A 272 -14.54 4.41 -0.83
N ASN A 273 -14.63 5.47 -0.02
CA ASN A 273 -13.80 6.65 -0.19
C ASN A 273 -13.37 7.25 1.15
N PHE A 274 -12.10 7.57 1.30
CA PHE A 274 -11.61 8.35 2.44
C PHE A 274 -11.78 9.85 2.17
N CYS A 275 -12.22 10.57 3.18
CA CYS A 275 -12.27 12.01 3.13
C CYS A 275 -10.86 12.60 2.98
N PRO A 276 -10.60 13.46 1.99
CA PRO A 276 -9.26 14.00 1.76
C PRO A 276 -8.83 15.01 2.83
N GLY A 277 -9.77 15.61 3.55
CA GLY A 277 -9.53 16.62 4.57
C GLY A 277 -9.94 16.20 5.98
N ILE A 278 -9.53 16.99 6.95
CA ILE A 278 -10.06 16.94 8.31
C ILE A 278 -11.25 17.93 8.37
N VAL A 279 -12.42 17.43 8.71
CA VAL A 279 -13.63 18.24 8.81
C VAL A 279 -14.06 18.29 10.28
N ASP A 280 -14.15 19.48 10.84
CA ASP A 280 -14.49 19.72 12.26
C ASP A 280 -13.62 18.89 13.24
N GLY A 281 -12.31 18.76 12.94
CA GLY A 281 -11.36 18.00 13.73
C GLY A 281 -11.50 16.49 13.63
N LYS A 282 -12.37 15.98 12.76
CA LYS A 282 -12.65 14.54 12.55
C LYS A 282 -12.25 14.11 11.15
N ARG A 283 -11.93 12.81 11.03
CA ARG A 283 -11.67 12.16 9.77
C ARG A 283 -12.80 11.22 9.43
N TYR A 284 -13.12 11.14 8.14
CA TYR A 284 -14.26 10.37 7.67
C TYR A 284 -13.87 9.38 6.57
N LEU A 285 -14.55 8.25 6.59
CA LEU A 285 -14.63 7.29 5.52
C LEU A 285 -16.09 7.22 5.08
N ALA A 286 -16.37 7.29 3.79
CA ALA A 286 -17.70 7.10 3.25
C ALA A 286 -17.78 5.81 2.48
N SER A 287 -18.91 5.15 2.57
CA SER A 287 -19.24 3.96 1.79
C SER A 287 -20.63 4.08 1.18
N THR A 288 -20.75 3.59 -0.04
CA THR A 288 -22.02 3.49 -0.78
C THR A 288 -22.38 2.03 -0.96
N SER A 289 -23.66 1.71 -0.98
CA SER A 289 -24.14 0.34 -1.10
C SER A 289 -25.36 0.22 -2.01
N SER A 290 -25.56 -0.97 -2.53
CA SER A 290 -26.73 -1.33 -3.31
C SER A 290 -28.03 -1.36 -2.50
N ASP A 291 -27.95 -1.27 -1.16
CA ASP A 291 -29.13 -1.13 -0.29
C ASP A 291 -29.76 0.27 -0.33
N GLY A 292 -29.21 1.19 -1.12
CA GLY A 292 -29.63 2.57 -1.22
C GLY A 292 -29.15 3.45 -0.07
N SER A 293 -28.17 3.01 0.70
CA SER A 293 -27.63 3.78 1.80
C SER A 293 -26.23 4.30 1.53
N VAL A 294 -25.94 5.45 2.11
CA VAL A 294 -24.60 6.03 2.23
C VAL A 294 -24.25 6.03 3.71
N ALA A 295 -23.16 5.40 4.08
CA ALA A 295 -22.66 5.37 5.45
C ALA A 295 -21.39 6.22 5.58
N ILE A 296 -21.36 7.06 6.62
CA ILE A 296 -20.22 7.95 6.93
C ILE A 296 -19.66 7.53 8.27
N TRP A 297 -18.43 7.04 8.25
CA TRP A 297 -17.68 6.54 9.40
C TRP A 297 -16.72 7.62 9.88
N CYS A 298 -16.76 7.92 11.18
CA CYS A 298 -15.78 8.78 11.81
C CYS A 298 -14.67 7.91 12.41
N TYR A 299 -13.40 8.32 12.23
CA TYR A 299 -12.27 7.62 12.83
C TYR A 299 -11.22 8.60 13.38
N SER A 300 -10.47 8.14 14.37
CA SER A 300 -9.30 8.84 14.90
C SER A 300 -8.03 8.26 14.28
N ASN A 301 -7.08 9.13 13.94
CA ASN A 301 -5.78 8.68 13.42
C ASN A 301 -4.71 8.53 14.52
N GLN A 302 -5.13 8.50 15.76
CA GLN A 302 -4.24 8.18 16.88
C GLN A 302 -3.95 6.67 16.88
N THR A 303 -2.77 6.27 17.27
CA THR A 303 -2.41 4.86 17.41
C THR A 303 -2.84 4.35 18.80
N PRO A 304 -3.75 3.36 18.89
CA PRO A 304 -4.39 2.62 17.80
C PRO A 304 -5.50 3.42 17.07
N VAL A 305 -5.64 3.19 15.76
CA VAL A 305 -6.75 3.78 14.97
C VAL A 305 -8.08 3.18 15.42
N ILE A 306 -9.00 4.03 15.82
CA ILE A 306 -10.31 3.62 16.30
C ILE A 306 -11.39 4.20 15.39
N PHE A 307 -12.19 3.31 14.82
CA PHE A 307 -13.40 3.68 14.07
C PHE A 307 -14.59 3.72 15.03
N ASN A 308 -15.46 4.69 14.80
CA ASN A 308 -16.73 4.75 15.52
C ASN A 308 -17.58 3.53 15.13
N PRO A 309 -18.08 2.72 16.06
CA PRO A 309 -18.82 1.50 15.73
C PRO A 309 -20.16 1.78 15.03
N LYS A 310 -20.72 2.97 15.23
CA LYS A 310 -21.97 3.40 14.58
C LYS A 310 -21.68 4.47 13.56
N PRO A 311 -21.88 4.21 12.25
CA PRO A 311 -21.80 5.23 11.22
C PRO A 311 -23.03 6.13 11.24
N ILE A 312 -22.90 7.28 10.61
CA ILE A 312 -24.03 8.10 10.24
C ILE A 312 -24.53 7.57 8.89
N GLN A 313 -25.73 7.03 8.88
CA GLN A 313 -26.34 6.44 7.68
C GLN A 313 -27.42 7.34 7.10
N PHE A 314 -27.37 7.54 5.80
CA PHE A 314 -28.43 8.12 5.00
C PHE A 314 -29.05 7.01 4.16
N ILE A 315 -30.31 6.70 4.41
CA ILE A 315 -31.03 5.66 3.68
C ILE A 315 -32.00 6.36 2.75
N GLU A 316 -31.71 6.27 1.45
CA GLU A 316 -32.52 6.90 0.43
C GLU A 316 -33.53 5.89 -0.14
N ARG A 317 -34.79 6.09 0.23
CA ARG A 317 -35.90 5.22 -0.19
C ARG A 317 -36.90 6.00 -1.03
N THR A 318 -36.46 6.61 -2.12
CA THR A 318 -37.38 7.40 -2.96
C THR A 318 -38.37 6.53 -3.73
N ARG A 319 -38.01 5.28 -4.04
CA ARG A 319 -38.94 4.31 -4.67
C ARG A 319 -38.57 2.88 -4.25
N PRO A 320 -39.52 1.98 -4.05
CA PRO A 320 -39.24 0.59 -3.72
C PRO A 320 -38.39 -0.07 -4.81
N GLY A 321 -37.16 -0.46 -4.47
CA GLY A 321 -36.30 -1.32 -5.29
C GLY A 321 -35.31 -0.64 -6.22
N SER A 322 -35.28 0.70 -6.37
CA SER A 322 -34.45 1.36 -7.40
C SER A 322 -33.34 2.28 -6.91
N ALA A 323 -33.30 2.66 -5.66
CA ALA A 323 -32.33 3.65 -5.13
C ALA A 323 -30.96 3.03 -4.77
N GLN A 324 -30.42 2.15 -5.63
CA GLN A 324 -29.06 1.61 -5.41
C GLN A 324 -28.03 2.72 -5.56
N MET A 325 -27.19 2.93 -4.55
CA MET A 325 -26.04 3.82 -4.68
C MET A 325 -24.95 3.08 -5.47
N ILE A 326 -24.42 3.74 -6.51
CA ILE A 326 -23.44 3.13 -7.42
C ILE A 326 -22.06 3.71 -7.17
N SER A 327 -21.96 5.04 -7.08
CA SER A 327 -20.68 5.73 -6.95
C SER A 327 -20.75 6.83 -5.89
N GLY A 328 -19.60 7.15 -5.31
CA GLY A 328 -19.46 8.26 -4.38
C GLY A 328 -18.10 8.92 -4.52
N ALA A 329 -18.04 10.23 -4.35
CA ALA A 329 -16.78 10.95 -4.37
C ALA A 329 -16.82 12.16 -3.40
N PHE A 330 -15.68 12.39 -2.71
CA PHE A 330 -15.51 13.60 -1.88
C PHE A 330 -15.02 14.78 -2.69
N SER A 331 -15.46 15.98 -2.30
CA SER A 331 -14.84 17.21 -2.78
C SER A 331 -13.39 17.31 -2.31
N SER A 332 -12.59 18.11 -3.01
CA SER A 332 -11.15 18.27 -2.72
C SER A 332 -10.84 18.70 -1.28
N GLY A 333 -11.71 19.50 -0.68
CA GLY A 333 -11.60 19.91 0.74
C GLY A 333 -12.25 18.96 1.74
N GLY A 334 -12.94 17.89 1.27
CA GLY A 334 -13.63 16.93 2.13
C GLY A 334 -14.95 17.42 2.73
N MET A 335 -15.39 18.66 2.44
CA MET A 335 -16.62 19.22 3.02
C MET A 335 -17.90 18.61 2.45
N PHE A 336 -17.86 18.15 1.21
CA PHE A 336 -19.00 17.57 0.50
C PHE A 336 -18.70 16.18 -0.01
N LEU A 337 -19.71 15.33 0.05
CA LEU A 337 -19.74 14.00 -0.57
C LEU A 337 -20.86 14.00 -1.60
N ALA A 338 -20.56 13.68 -2.84
CA ALA A 338 -21.57 13.43 -3.86
C ALA A 338 -21.73 11.95 -4.07
N ALA A 339 -22.96 11.47 -4.17
CA ALA A 339 -23.30 10.09 -4.46
C ALA A 339 -24.27 9.99 -5.64
N GLY A 340 -23.96 9.10 -6.57
CA GLY A 340 -24.79 8.77 -7.72
C GLY A 340 -25.55 7.48 -7.51
N SER A 341 -26.78 7.46 -7.95
CA SER A 341 -27.65 6.31 -7.75
C SER A 341 -28.29 5.81 -9.05
N ALA A 342 -28.80 4.60 -8.98
CA ALA A 342 -29.51 3.95 -10.10
C ALA A 342 -30.87 4.58 -10.39
N ASP A 343 -31.39 5.41 -9.50
CA ASP A 343 -32.68 6.11 -9.66
C ASP A 343 -32.53 7.47 -10.39
N HIS A 344 -31.42 7.68 -11.12
CA HIS A 344 -31.11 8.87 -11.93
C HIS A 344 -30.70 10.11 -11.12
N TYR A 345 -30.73 10.03 -9.78
CA TYR A 345 -30.46 11.15 -8.89
C TYR A 345 -28.98 11.23 -8.51
N VAL A 346 -28.51 12.48 -8.41
CA VAL A 346 -27.25 12.81 -7.75
C VAL A 346 -27.58 13.50 -6.42
N ARG A 347 -27.02 12.98 -5.34
CA ARG A 347 -27.23 13.48 -3.98
C ARG A 347 -25.93 14.03 -3.42
N VAL A 348 -25.99 15.18 -2.78
CA VAL A 348 -24.83 15.82 -2.15
C VAL A 348 -25.07 15.95 -0.65
N TYR A 349 -24.10 15.46 0.11
CA TYR A 349 -24.09 15.51 1.56
C TYR A 349 -22.98 16.46 2.02
N ARG A 350 -23.31 17.35 2.95
CA ARG A 350 -22.33 18.22 3.62
C ARG A 350 -21.92 17.57 4.93
N LEU A 351 -20.61 17.42 5.17
CA LEU A 351 -20.08 16.79 6.38
C LEU A 351 -19.96 17.78 7.54
N SER A 352 -19.65 19.05 7.26
CA SER A 352 -19.49 20.09 8.27
C SER A 352 -20.83 20.72 8.67
N GLY A 353 -21.03 20.94 9.96
CA GLY A 353 -22.19 21.65 10.46
C GLY A 353 -22.52 21.33 11.91
N PRO A 354 -23.26 22.19 12.61
CA PRO A 354 -23.57 22.03 14.03
C PRO A 354 -24.40 20.76 14.34
N ALA A 355 -25.17 20.28 13.37
CA ALA A 355 -25.97 19.05 13.50
C ALA A 355 -25.27 17.81 12.91
N GLY A 356 -24.01 17.92 12.47
CA GLY A 356 -23.29 16.85 11.80
C GLY A 356 -23.56 16.73 10.30
N PRO A 357 -23.20 15.61 9.66
CA PRO A 357 -23.44 15.38 8.25
C PRO A 357 -24.93 15.48 7.87
N GLN A 358 -25.23 16.19 6.78
CA GLN A 358 -26.61 16.43 6.30
C GLN A 358 -26.66 16.36 4.78
N ARG A 359 -27.78 15.86 4.23
CA ARG A 359 -28.08 15.96 2.80
C ARG A 359 -28.45 17.42 2.47
N VAL A 360 -27.77 17.99 1.48
CA VAL A 360 -27.95 19.40 1.07
C VAL A 360 -28.64 19.48 -0.27
N LEU A 361 -28.34 18.55 -1.18
CA LEU A 361 -28.86 18.62 -2.55
C LEU A 361 -29.30 17.21 -2.99
N GLU A 362 -30.42 17.17 -3.72
CA GLU A 362 -30.92 16.01 -4.43
C GLU A 362 -31.48 16.50 -5.76
N VAL A 363 -30.89 16.04 -6.86
CA VAL A 363 -31.25 16.50 -8.21
C VAL A 363 -31.36 15.29 -9.12
N GLU A 364 -32.44 15.24 -9.89
CA GLU A 364 -32.55 14.33 -11.02
C GLU A 364 -31.67 14.87 -12.15
N ALA A 365 -30.49 14.28 -12.30
CA ALA A 365 -29.44 14.79 -13.16
C ALA A 365 -29.39 14.09 -14.52
N HIS A 366 -29.91 12.88 -14.59
CA HIS A 366 -29.81 11.99 -15.74
C HIS A 366 -31.12 11.25 -16.02
N THR A 367 -31.23 10.67 -17.20
CA THR A 367 -32.37 9.83 -17.61
C THR A 367 -32.14 8.33 -17.37
N ASP A 368 -30.90 7.94 -17.04
CA ASP A 368 -30.51 6.57 -16.68
C ASP A 368 -29.59 6.59 -15.44
N ARG A 369 -29.14 5.44 -15.01
CA ARG A 369 -28.31 5.29 -13.80
C ARG A 369 -27.04 6.11 -13.86
N VAL A 370 -26.62 6.65 -12.72
CA VAL A 370 -25.38 7.41 -12.56
C VAL A 370 -24.25 6.48 -12.18
N ASP A 371 -23.34 6.20 -13.12
CA ASP A 371 -22.26 5.21 -12.93
C ASP A 371 -21.03 5.80 -12.23
N SER A 372 -20.72 7.07 -12.48
CA SER A 372 -19.51 7.68 -11.91
C SER A 372 -19.72 9.15 -11.54
N ILE A 373 -19.05 9.58 -10.48
CA ILE A 373 -18.99 10.98 -10.05
C ILE A 373 -17.54 11.33 -9.73
N GLN A 374 -17.09 12.49 -10.21
CA GLN A 374 -15.77 12.99 -9.90
C GLN A 374 -15.80 14.50 -9.64
N TRP A 375 -15.18 14.93 -8.54
CA TRP A 375 -15.03 16.35 -8.23
C TRP A 375 -13.80 16.94 -8.93
N ALA A 376 -13.92 18.20 -9.29
CA ALA A 376 -12.78 18.97 -9.76
C ALA A 376 -11.81 19.25 -8.59
N ASN A 377 -10.51 19.14 -8.85
CA ASN A 377 -9.47 19.20 -7.82
C ASN A 377 -9.41 20.54 -7.06
N PHE A 378 -9.85 21.63 -7.68
CA PHE A 378 -9.71 23.00 -7.12
C PHE A 378 -10.99 23.82 -7.14
N SER A 379 -12.14 23.19 -7.31
CA SER A 379 -13.43 23.89 -7.31
C SER A 379 -14.54 23.02 -6.73
N LEU A 380 -15.63 23.66 -6.31
CA LEU A 380 -16.85 22.98 -5.87
C LEU A 380 -17.72 22.54 -7.07
N ARG A 381 -17.08 22.09 -8.14
CA ARG A 381 -17.75 21.54 -9.33
C ARG A 381 -17.47 20.04 -9.40
N PHE A 382 -18.44 19.29 -9.80
CA PHE A 382 -18.28 17.87 -10.08
C PHE A 382 -18.87 17.52 -11.45
N VAL A 383 -18.45 16.40 -11.98
CA VAL A 383 -18.98 15.83 -13.22
C VAL A 383 -19.61 14.50 -12.85
N SER A 384 -20.80 14.26 -13.35
CA SER A 384 -21.47 12.97 -13.26
C SER A 384 -21.51 12.32 -14.63
N GLY A 385 -21.23 11.02 -14.69
CA GLY A 385 -21.33 10.20 -15.87
C GLY A 385 -22.42 9.17 -15.70
N SER A 386 -23.26 9.05 -16.73
CA SER A 386 -24.40 8.14 -16.74
C SER A 386 -24.38 7.27 -18.00
N LYS A 387 -25.19 6.22 -17.99
CA LYS A 387 -25.39 5.33 -19.12
C LYS A 387 -26.30 5.94 -20.20
N ASP A 388 -26.86 7.12 -19.96
CA ASP A 388 -27.71 7.85 -20.91
C ASP A 388 -26.94 8.47 -22.08
N GLY A 389 -25.61 8.41 -22.09
CA GLY A 389 -24.73 8.99 -23.12
C GLY A 389 -24.39 10.42 -22.79
#